data_d01b5651fd9cee0a8615d45b498949db
#
_entry.id   d01b5651fd9cee0a8615d45b498949db
#
_cell.length_a   1.000
_cell.length_b   1.000
_cell.length_c   1.000
_cell.angle_alpha   90.00
_cell.angle_beta   90.00
_cell.angle_gamma   90.00
#
_symmetry.space_group_name_H-M   'P 1'
#
loop_
_entity.id
_entity.type
_entity.pdbx_description
1 polymer ?
#
loop_
_entity_poly.entity_id
_entity_poly.type
_entity_poly.pdbx_seq_one_letter_code
_entity_poly.pdbx_strand_id
1 'polypeptide(L)'
;ISQDICYKRKDGKIVLDSRLVVQNMAEQDLQEIILYLNPTLDVKSIEVNGSKTVFEKEHQVIRVKETLAIGDSVCIHVMCEGKIDENVCYLDIPQESILKTKYNQYLACRFGKRYIFENDDFTLLIPEVLWYPMVKPPVNPFDPYMLDRDLARYTLRVENLEGKTAVSQGLRSEGEDCVMFSTDYPLYGLSLCIGNFETFTILIDSVDCELNIYKRNKS
;
A
#
# COMPACT_ATOMS: atom_id res chain seq x y z
N ILE A 1 -10.71 8.19 -9.41
CA ILE A 1 -9.55 8.10 -8.50
C ILE A 1 -8.60 7.06 -9.08
N SER A 2 -7.31 7.41 -9.17
CA SER A 2 -6.26 6.51 -9.61
C SER A 2 -4.98 6.76 -8.81
N GLN A 3 -4.14 5.74 -8.73
CA GLN A 3 -2.85 5.86 -8.07
C GLN A 3 -1.79 5.06 -8.83
N ASP A 4 -0.71 5.75 -9.20
CA ASP A 4 0.48 5.16 -9.76
C ASP A 4 1.55 5.10 -8.67
N ILE A 5 2.15 3.93 -8.47
CA ILE A 5 3.15 3.68 -7.43
C ILE A 5 4.38 3.08 -8.11
N CYS A 6 5.54 3.70 -7.93
CA CYS A 6 6.83 3.09 -8.22
C CYS A 6 7.47 2.66 -6.90
N TYR A 7 7.68 1.36 -6.75
CA TYR A 7 8.35 0.73 -5.62
C TYR A 7 9.74 0.28 -6.02
N LYS A 8 10.69 0.60 -5.18
CA LYS A 8 12.03 0.02 -5.32
C LYS A 8 12.70 -0.17 -3.96
N ARG A 9 13.56 -1.16 -3.87
CA ARG A 9 14.42 -1.37 -2.70
C ARG A 9 15.83 -0.90 -2.99
N LYS A 10 16.37 -0.08 -2.09
CA LYS A 10 17.71 0.46 -2.19
C LYS A 10 18.34 0.57 -0.80
N ASP A 11 19.52 0.01 -0.62
CA ASP A 11 20.30 0.08 0.64
C ASP A 11 19.49 -0.36 1.87
N GLY A 12 18.68 -1.44 1.72
CA GLY A 12 17.83 -1.98 2.79
C GLY A 12 16.65 -1.09 3.18
N LYS A 13 16.27 -0.12 2.32
CA LYS A 13 15.10 0.75 2.49
C LYS A 13 14.15 0.58 1.31
N ILE A 14 12.89 0.85 1.56
CA ILE A 14 11.89 1.08 0.52
C ILE A 14 12.04 2.53 0.04
N VAL A 15 11.99 2.72 -1.26
CA VAL A 15 11.87 4.03 -1.91
C VAL A 15 10.61 4.01 -2.73
N LEU A 16 9.73 4.98 -2.51
CA LEU A 16 8.44 5.09 -3.19
C LEU A 16 8.32 6.45 -3.89
N ASP A 17 7.87 6.39 -5.12
CA ASP A 17 7.37 7.52 -5.90
C ASP A 17 5.89 7.23 -6.20
N SER A 18 4.98 8.02 -5.65
CA SER A 18 3.55 7.76 -5.75
C SER A 18 2.79 8.99 -6.24
N ARG A 19 1.95 8.81 -7.25
CA ARG A 19 1.07 9.84 -7.80
C ARG A 19 -0.38 9.42 -7.63
N LEU A 20 -1.15 10.25 -6.91
CA LEU A 20 -2.54 10.03 -6.60
C LEU A 20 -3.39 11.09 -7.31
N VAL A 21 -4.46 10.68 -7.96
CA VAL A 21 -5.55 11.57 -8.38
C VAL A 21 -6.68 11.40 -7.38
N VAL A 22 -6.96 12.45 -6.62
CA VAL A 22 -7.97 12.48 -5.56
C VAL A 22 -9.08 13.44 -5.95
N GLN A 23 -10.33 13.06 -5.69
CA GLN A 23 -11.51 13.91 -5.92
C GLN A 23 -12.23 14.17 -4.61
N ASN A 24 -12.65 15.41 -4.38
CA ASN A 24 -13.51 15.75 -3.26
C ASN A 24 -14.94 15.29 -3.52
N MET A 25 -15.34 14.20 -2.88
CA MET A 25 -16.70 13.66 -2.93
C MET A 25 -17.54 14.05 -1.69
N ALA A 26 -17.01 14.91 -0.80
CA ALA A 26 -17.74 15.41 0.35
C ALA A 26 -18.77 16.47 -0.05
N GLU A 27 -19.70 16.80 0.84
CA GLU A 27 -20.73 17.83 0.66
C GLU A 27 -20.22 19.26 0.96
N GLN A 28 -18.92 19.40 1.21
CA GLN A 28 -18.28 20.69 1.54
C GLN A 28 -16.86 20.76 0.97
N ASP A 29 -16.35 21.98 0.84
CA ASP A 29 -14.97 22.22 0.47
C ASP A 29 -14.02 21.71 1.56
N LEU A 30 -12.98 20.99 1.14
CA LEU A 30 -11.91 20.56 2.05
C LEU A 30 -10.91 21.70 2.20
N GLN A 31 -10.49 21.97 3.43
CA GLN A 31 -9.48 22.98 3.74
C GLN A 31 -8.07 22.39 3.81
N GLU A 32 -7.98 21.09 3.90
CA GLU A 32 -6.73 20.32 3.86
C GLU A 32 -7.00 18.95 3.26
N ILE A 33 -5.95 18.34 2.71
CA ILE A 33 -5.98 16.96 2.24
C ILE A 33 -5.22 16.10 3.24
N ILE A 34 -5.85 15.03 3.71
CA ILE A 34 -5.25 14.09 4.66
C ILE A 34 -4.82 12.83 3.91
N LEU A 35 -3.56 12.44 4.09
CA LEU A 35 -3.02 11.18 3.61
C LEU A 35 -2.53 10.36 4.80
N TYR A 36 -2.54 9.05 4.62
CA TYR A 36 -2.02 8.08 5.59
C TYR A 36 -0.84 7.34 5.00
N LEU A 37 0.23 7.22 5.77
CA LEU A 37 1.48 6.56 5.38
C LEU A 37 2.11 5.93 6.61
N ASN A 38 2.83 4.83 6.43
CA ASN A 38 3.58 4.21 7.52
C ASN A 38 4.44 5.26 8.27
N PRO A 39 4.41 5.29 9.61
CA PRO A 39 5.05 6.34 10.39
C PRO A 39 6.56 6.44 10.18
N THR A 40 7.20 5.33 9.85
CA THR A 40 8.67 5.26 9.66
C THR A 40 9.13 5.49 8.21
N LEU A 41 8.20 5.71 7.28
CA LEU A 41 8.53 6.21 5.96
C LEU A 41 8.68 7.74 6.02
N ASP A 42 9.87 8.20 5.70
CA ASP A 42 10.23 9.62 5.68
C ASP A 42 9.78 10.27 4.36
N VAL A 43 8.90 11.25 4.44
CA VAL A 43 8.40 11.99 3.27
C VAL A 43 9.42 13.01 2.84
N LYS A 44 9.96 12.87 1.64
CA LYS A 44 10.98 13.77 1.07
C LYS A 44 10.38 14.99 0.40
N SER A 45 9.27 14.79 -0.31
CA SER A 45 8.54 15.88 -0.97
C SER A 45 7.11 15.51 -1.20
N ILE A 46 6.26 16.54 -1.19
CA ILE A 46 4.89 16.49 -1.70
C ILE A 46 4.71 17.63 -2.70
N GLU A 47 4.13 17.28 -3.85
CA GLU A 47 3.74 18.25 -4.87
C GLU A 47 2.23 18.11 -5.12
N VAL A 48 1.55 19.23 -5.28
CA VAL A 48 0.14 19.29 -5.65
C VAL A 48 0.04 19.98 -6.99
N ASN A 49 -0.53 19.31 -7.98
CA ASN A 49 -0.61 19.78 -9.37
C ASN A 49 0.76 20.22 -9.93
N GLY A 50 1.84 19.51 -9.57
CA GLY A 50 3.22 19.79 -10.00
C GLY A 50 3.93 20.92 -9.24
N SER A 51 3.29 21.51 -8.23
CA SER A 51 3.90 22.54 -7.38
C SER A 51 4.21 21.99 -5.99
N LYS A 52 5.43 22.25 -5.50
CA LYS A 52 5.80 21.86 -4.14
C LYS A 52 4.88 22.53 -3.12
N THR A 53 4.41 21.76 -2.15
CA THR A 53 3.53 22.27 -1.09
C THR A 53 4.10 21.98 0.29
N VAL A 54 3.57 22.73 1.27
CA VAL A 54 3.91 22.52 2.69
C VAL A 54 3.00 21.44 3.25
N PHE A 55 3.56 20.53 4.00
CA PHE A 55 2.84 19.49 4.70
C PHE A 55 3.34 19.32 6.14
N GLU A 56 2.50 18.77 6.96
CA GLU A 56 2.83 18.35 8.33
C GLU A 56 2.62 16.83 8.41
N LYS A 57 3.59 16.10 8.98
CA LYS A 57 3.48 14.66 9.22
C LYS A 57 3.56 14.39 10.72
N GLU A 58 2.51 13.78 11.25
CA GLU A 58 2.43 13.31 12.63
C GLU A 58 2.07 11.83 12.63
N HIS A 59 2.98 10.99 13.08
CA HIS A 59 2.87 9.53 13.01
C HIS A 59 2.52 9.06 11.58
N GLN A 60 1.36 8.43 11.40
CA GLN A 60 0.87 7.96 10.10
C GLN A 60 0.07 8.99 9.30
N VAL A 61 -0.21 10.16 9.88
CA VAL A 61 -1.05 11.19 9.26
C VAL A 61 -0.19 12.24 8.60
N ILE A 62 -0.48 12.54 7.34
CA ILE A 62 0.12 13.63 6.58
C ILE A 62 -1.00 14.63 6.27
N ARG A 63 -0.81 15.89 6.67
CA ARG A 63 -1.72 17.00 6.39
C ARG A 63 -1.11 17.89 5.33
N VAL A 64 -1.76 17.98 4.18
CA VAL A 64 -1.36 18.86 3.07
C VAL A 64 -2.29 20.06 3.09
N LYS A 65 -1.74 21.25 3.27
CA LYS A 65 -2.50 22.50 3.33
C LYS A 65 -2.89 22.96 1.92
N GLU A 66 -3.95 22.34 1.41
CA GLU A 66 -4.50 22.60 0.09
C GLU A 66 -6.01 22.56 0.13
N THR A 67 -6.66 23.59 -0.41
CA THR A 67 -8.12 23.66 -0.48
C THR A 67 -8.62 22.95 -1.72
N LEU A 68 -9.60 22.08 -1.57
CA LEU A 68 -10.22 21.35 -2.67
C LEU A 68 -11.73 21.54 -2.65
N ALA A 69 -12.26 22.24 -3.64
CA ALA A 69 -13.69 22.49 -3.76
C ALA A 69 -14.49 21.20 -4.02
N ILE A 70 -15.79 21.25 -3.73
CA ILE A 70 -16.71 20.13 -3.98
C ILE A 70 -16.61 19.69 -5.44
N GLY A 71 -16.41 18.39 -5.66
CA GLY A 71 -16.35 17.77 -6.99
C GLY A 71 -15.01 17.95 -7.73
N ASP A 72 -14.14 18.85 -7.25
CA ASP A 72 -12.84 19.07 -7.85
C ASP A 72 -11.89 17.89 -7.61
N SER A 73 -10.91 17.76 -8.50
CA SER A 73 -9.86 16.74 -8.42
C SER A 73 -8.50 17.37 -8.38
N VAL A 74 -7.57 16.71 -7.70
CA VAL A 74 -6.18 17.15 -7.54
C VAL A 74 -5.23 15.99 -7.78
N CYS A 75 -4.08 16.27 -8.39
CA CYS A 75 -2.98 15.32 -8.51
C CYS A 75 -1.95 15.59 -7.41
N ILE A 76 -1.68 14.60 -6.58
CA ILE A 76 -0.71 14.66 -5.48
C ILE A 76 0.44 13.72 -5.82
N HIS A 77 1.66 14.22 -5.78
CA HIS A 77 2.87 13.45 -5.96
C HIS A 77 3.63 13.39 -4.64
N VAL A 78 3.88 12.19 -4.14
CA VAL A 78 4.55 11.93 -2.85
C VAL A 78 5.80 11.10 -3.09
N MET A 79 6.94 11.61 -2.67
CA MET A 79 8.19 10.85 -2.61
C MET A 79 8.52 10.53 -1.16
N CYS A 80 8.76 9.26 -0.86
CA CYS A 80 9.14 8.85 0.49
C CYS A 80 10.11 7.67 0.48
N GLU A 81 10.83 7.49 1.60
CA GLU A 81 11.74 6.37 1.79
C GLU A 81 11.80 5.93 3.25
N GLY A 82 12.18 4.71 3.51
CA GLY A 82 12.38 4.20 4.88
C GLY A 82 12.23 2.69 4.98
N LYS A 83 12.00 2.24 6.20
CA LYS A 83 11.62 0.85 6.52
C LYS A 83 10.20 0.85 7.05
N ILE A 84 9.49 -0.24 6.87
CA ILE A 84 8.13 -0.36 7.38
C ILE A 84 8.14 -0.67 8.88
N ASP A 85 7.37 0.10 9.65
CA ASP A 85 6.99 -0.32 11.00
C ASP A 85 5.83 -1.34 10.88
N GLU A 86 6.12 -2.58 11.19
CA GLU A 86 5.16 -3.68 11.12
C GLU A 86 4.05 -3.58 12.17
N ASN A 87 4.22 -2.73 13.19
CA ASN A 87 3.28 -2.61 14.31
C ASN A 87 2.22 -1.54 14.08
N VAL A 88 2.27 -0.78 12.99
CA VAL A 88 1.37 0.37 12.76
C VAL A 88 -0.11 0.02 12.87
N CYS A 89 -0.51 -1.19 12.49
CA CYS A 89 -1.89 -1.65 12.58
C CYS A 89 -2.35 -1.99 14.01
N TYR A 90 -1.43 -1.98 14.98
CA TYR A 90 -1.66 -2.46 16.35
C TYR A 90 -1.37 -1.39 17.41
N LEU A 91 -1.12 -0.14 17.00
CA LEU A 91 -0.69 0.93 17.91
C LEU A 91 -1.64 1.17 19.08
N ASP A 92 -2.95 0.94 18.86
CA ASP A 92 -4.00 1.19 19.85
C ASP A 92 -4.50 -0.08 20.54
N ILE A 93 -3.95 -1.25 20.20
CA ILE A 93 -4.39 -2.53 20.75
C ILE A 93 -3.26 -3.14 21.58
N PRO A 94 -3.43 -3.29 22.91
CA PRO A 94 -2.45 -3.96 23.74
C PRO A 94 -2.15 -5.36 23.21
N GLN A 95 -0.88 -5.70 23.08
CA GLN A 95 -0.44 -7.00 22.55
C GLN A 95 -1.05 -8.19 23.32
N GLU A 96 -1.24 -8.05 24.63
CA GLU A 96 -1.93 -9.05 25.46
C GLU A 96 -3.40 -9.26 25.06
N SER A 97 -4.08 -8.20 24.60
CA SER A 97 -5.47 -8.29 24.14
C SER A 97 -5.55 -9.01 22.81
N ILE A 98 -4.59 -8.77 21.90
CA ILE A 98 -4.48 -9.48 20.62
C ILE A 98 -4.28 -10.97 20.85
N LEU A 99 -3.45 -11.36 21.83
CA LEU A 99 -3.13 -12.76 22.14
C LEU A 99 -4.28 -13.49 22.90
N LYS A 100 -5.10 -12.75 23.64
CA LYS A 100 -6.21 -13.30 24.43
C LYS A 100 -7.54 -13.37 23.67
N THR A 101 -7.66 -12.72 22.52
CA THR A 101 -8.91 -12.70 21.75
C THR A 101 -9.20 -14.09 21.23
N LYS A 102 -10.21 -14.73 21.80
CA LYS A 102 -10.75 -16.00 21.28
C LYS A 102 -11.15 -15.78 19.82
N TYR A 103 -10.62 -16.62 18.99
CA TYR A 103 -10.67 -16.58 17.55
C TYR A 103 -12.10 -16.40 17.01
N ASN A 104 -12.54 -15.19 16.83
CA ASN A 104 -13.57 -14.87 15.89
C ASN A 104 -12.86 -14.57 14.57
N GLN A 105 -12.97 -15.48 13.59
CA GLN A 105 -12.25 -15.37 12.32
C GLN A 105 -12.42 -13.99 11.65
N TYR A 106 -13.60 -13.39 11.81
CA TYR A 106 -13.90 -12.08 11.24
C TYR A 106 -13.15 -10.93 11.94
N LEU A 107 -13.08 -10.97 13.26
CA LEU A 107 -12.30 -10.01 14.07
C LEU A 107 -10.79 -10.26 13.93
N ALA A 108 -10.35 -11.51 13.88
CA ALA A 108 -8.96 -11.86 13.67
C ALA A 108 -8.45 -11.38 12.29
N CYS A 109 -9.29 -11.40 11.26
CA CYS A 109 -8.96 -10.83 9.96
C CYS A 109 -8.80 -9.30 9.99
N ARG A 110 -9.37 -8.60 10.97
CA ARG A 110 -9.31 -7.14 11.09
C ARG A 110 -8.36 -6.64 12.17
N PHE A 111 -8.25 -7.35 13.28
CA PHE A 111 -7.47 -6.95 14.46
C PHE A 111 -6.39 -7.96 14.86
N GLY A 112 -6.36 -9.14 14.25
CA GLY A 112 -5.31 -10.12 14.49
C GLY A 112 -3.97 -9.66 13.95
N LYS A 113 -2.89 -10.31 14.41
CA LYS A 113 -1.55 -10.05 13.88
C LYS A 113 -1.55 -10.21 12.37
N ARG A 114 -1.16 -9.17 11.65
CA ARG A 114 -0.92 -9.22 10.20
C ARG A 114 0.49 -9.74 9.98
N TYR A 115 0.63 -10.63 9.03
CA TYR A 115 1.94 -11.10 8.61
C TYR A 115 2.47 -10.15 7.55
N ILE A 116 3.49 -9.42 7.92
CA ILE A 116 4.22 -8.52 7.05
C ILE A 116 5.68 -8.92 7.13
N PHE A 117 6.34 -8.89 6.02
CA PHE A 117 7.75 -9.18 5.94
C PHE A 117 8.41 -8.14 5.05
N GLU A 118 9.49 -7.54 5.52
CA GLU A 118 10.33 -6.65 4.73
C GLU A 118 11.78 -6.94 5.03
N ASN A 119 12.37 -7.87 4.31
CA ASN A 119 13.78 -8.22 4.41
C ASN A 119 14.38 -8.51 3.04
N ASP A 120 15.69 -8.81 3.00
CA ASP A 120 16.39 -9.00 1.72
C ASP A 120 15.93 -10.22 0.93
N ASP A 121 15.42 -11.25 1.59
CA ASP A 121 15.01 -12.49 0.94
C ASP A 121 13.54 -12.48 0.52
N PHE A 122 12.69 -11.83 1.32
CA PHE A 122 11.26 -11.90 1.16
C PHE A 122 10.57 -10.61 1.60
N THR A 123 9.67 -10.11 0.78
CA THR A 123 8.83 -8.95 1.08
C THR A 123 7.37 -9.35 0.95
N LEU A 124 6.56 -9.03 1.96
CA LEU A 124 5.10 -9.09 1.92
C LEU A 124 4.55 -7.83 2.56
N LEU A 125 3.97 -6.96 1.76
CA LEU A 125 3.35 -5.71 2.17
C LEU A 125 1.85 -5.79 1.86
N ILE A 126 1.04 -5.41 2.83
CA ILE A 126 -0.42 -5.34 2.72
C ILE A 126 -0.89 -3.91 3.00
N PRO A 127 -2.07 -3.47 2.50
CA PRO A 127 -2.54 -2.10 2.67
C PRO A 127 -2.59 -1.64 4.13
N GLU A 128 -2.89 -2.55 5.04
CA GLU A 128 -3.05 -2.27 6.47
C GLU A 128 -1.79 -1.70 7.15
N VAL A 129 -0.61 -1.89 6.56
CA VAL A 129 0.62 -1.27 7.09
C VAL A 129 0.94 0.08 6.48
N LEU A 130 0.03 0.60 5.62
CA LEU A 130 0.20 1.92 5.02
C LEU A 130 1.54 2.04 4.27
N TRP A 131 1.91 1.01 3.50
CA TRP A 131 3.20 0.98 2.83
C TRP A 131 3.32 1.96 1.66
N TYR A 132 2.22 2.55 1.22
CA TYR A 132 2.14 3.66 0.26
C TYR A 132 1.12 4.70 0.73
N PRO A 133 1.15 5.96 0.24
CA PRO A 133 0.21 7.00 0.65
C PRO A 133 -1.23 6.63 0.29
N MET A 134 -2.14 6.72 1.25
CA MET A 134 -3.56 6.42 1.09
C MET A 134 -4.42 7.57 1.61
N VAL A 135 -5.57 7.85 0.99
CA VAL A 135 -6.51 8.90 1.43
C VAL A 135 -7.40 8.45 2.60
N LYS A 136 -7.59 7.14 2.77
CA LYS A 136 -8.26 6.56 3.94
C LYS A 136 -7.45 5.39 4.50
N PRO A 137 -7.41 5.22 5.82
CA PRO A 137 -6.78 4.05 6.40
C PRO A 137 -7.60 2.80 6.07
N PRO A 138 -6.96 1.67 5.76
CA PRO A 138 -7.66 0.43 5.42
C PRO A 138 -8.37 -0.22 6.61
N VAL A 139 -8.06 0.22 7.83
CA VAL A 139 -8.65 -0.26 9.08
C VAL A 139 -9.03 0.93 9.94
N ASN A 140 -10.28 0.95 10.42
CA ASN A 140 -10.70 1.86 11.48
C ASN A 140 -10.79 1.06 12.79
N PRO A 141 -9.89 1.29 13.76
CA PRO A 141 -9.90 0.55 15.02
C PRO A 141 -11.13 0.85 15.89
N PHE A 142 -11.77 2.02 15.72
CA PHE A 142 -12.96 2.41 16.47
C PHE A 142 -14.25 1.88 15.85
N ASP A 143 -14.25 1.58 14.56
CA ASP A 143 -15.38 0.96 13.86
C ASP A 143 -14.89 -0.06 12.82
N PRO A 144 -14.61 -1.28 13.28
CA PRO A 144 -14.09 -2.35 12.42
C PRO A 144 -15.10 -2.85 11.38
N TYR A 145 -16.36 -2.49 11.54
CA TYR A 145 -17.43 -2.90 10.63
C TYR A 145 -17.69 -1.85 9.55
N MET A 146 -17.18 -0.65 9.71
CA MET A 146 -17.28 0.39 8.69
C MET A 146 -16.48 0.01 7.46
N LEU A 147 -17.19 -0.22 6.36
CA LEU A 147 -16.63 -0.54 5.05
C LEU A 147 -16.47 0.70 4.16
N ASP A 148 -16.48 1.89 4.75
CA ASP A 148 -16.24 3.13 4.01
C ASP A 148 -14.77 3.21 3.59
N ARG A 149 -14.48 2.60 2.42
CA ARG A 149 -13.16 2.51 1.82
C ARG A 149 -13.19 3.19 0.47
N ASP A 150 -12.16 3.97 0.22
CA ASP A 150 -11.96 4.52 -1.11
C ASP A 150 -11.51 3.42 -2.07
N LEU A 151 -12.07 3.46 -3.26
CA LEU A 151 -11.71 2.60 -4.36
C LEU A 151 -10.85 3.36 -5.35
N ALA A 152 -9.74 2.80 -5.76
CA ALA A 152 -8.87 3.39 -6.77
C ALA A 152 -8.43 2.36 -7.80
N ARG A 153 -8.15 2.81 -9.01
CA ARG A 153 -7.38 2.03 -9.99
C ARG A 153 -5.91 2.24 -9.70
N TYR A 154 -5.14 1.18 -9.80
CA TYR A 154 -3.74 1.18 -9.45
C TYR A 154 -2.86 0.79 -10.63
N THR A 155 -1.72 1.47 -10.76
CA THR A 155 -0.56 1.01 -11.49
C THR A 155 0.58 0.88 -10.49
N LEU A 156 1.14 -0.31 -10.35
CA LEU A 156 2.30 -0.58 -9.51
C LEU A 156 3.48 -0.98 -10.40
N ARG A 157 4.55 -0.22 -10.33
CA ARG A 157 5.84 -0.52 -10.95
C ARG A 157 6.81 -0.97 -9.86
N VAL A 158 7.42 -2.13 -10.03
CA VAL A 158 8.38 -2.71 -9.10
C VAL A 158 9.74 -2.81 -9.78
N GLU A 159 10.73 -2.11 -9.24
CA GLU A 159 12.10 -2.05 -9.75
C GLU A 159 13.08 -2.79 -8.83
N ASN A 160 14.28 -3.06 -9.33
CA ASN A 160 15.39 -3.68 -8.58
C ASN A 160 15.01 -5.02 -7.94
N LEU A 161 14.41 -5.91 -8.70
CA LEU A 161 14.00 -7.24 -8.22
C LEU A 161 15.19 -8.19 -7.95
N GLU A 162 16.36 -7.92 -8.52
CA GLU A 162 17.59 -8.73 -8.31
C GLU A 162 17.35 -10.22 -8.57
N GLY A 163 16.60 -10.56 -9.62
CA GLY A 163 16.25 -11.93 -9.99
C GLY A 163 15.10 -12.55 -9.18
N LYS A 164 14.47 -11.80 -8.28
CA LYS A 164 13.28 -12.23 -7.55
C LYS A 164 12.01 -12.00 -8.39
N THR A 165 10.96 -12.68 -8.03
CA THR A 165 9.64 -12.52 -8.63
C THR A 165 8.80 -11.59 -7.76
N ALA A 166 8.11 -10.62 -8.39
CA ALA A 166 7.08 -9.81 -7.75
C ALA A 166 5.70 -10.36 -8.10
N VAL A 167 4.78 -10.29 -7.13
CA VAL A 167 3.36 -10.66 -7.27
C VAL A 167 2.51 -9.58 -6.61
N SER A 168 1.49 -9.11 -7.34
CA SER A 168 0.52 -8.13 -6.85
C SER A 168 -0.82 -8.35 -7.56
N GLN A 169 -1.83 -7.52 -7.22
CA GLN A 169 -3.11 -7.51 -7.92
C GLN A 169 -2.99 -6.82 -9.27
N GLY A 170 -3.81 -7.23 -10.23
CA GLY A 170 -3.91 -6.65 -11.57
C GLY A 170 -3.22 -7.48 -12.65
N LEU A 171 -3.22 -6.94 -13.86
CA LEU A 171 -2.54 -7.54 -15.01
C LEU A 171 -1.05 -7.27 -14.91
N ARG A 172 -0.27 -8.33 -14.94
CA ARG A 172 1.19 -8.28 -14.93
C ARG A 172 1.73 -8.02 -16.33
N SER A 173 2.72 -7.13 -16.44
CA SER A 173 3.52 -6.92 -17.63
C SER A 173 4.98 -6.74 -17.27
N GLU A 174 5.88 -7.22 -18.15
CA GLU A 174 7.33 -7.11 -17.97
C GLU A 174 7.84 -5.86 -18.67
N GLY A 175 8.66 -5.06 -18.00
CA GLY A 175 9.47 -3.99 -18.57
C GLY A 175 10.94 -4.38 -18.64
N GLU A 176 11.81 -3.48 -19.12
CA GLU A 176 13.24 -3.75 -19.31
C GLU A 176 13.94 -4.08 -17.97
N ASP A 177 13.65 -3.32 -16.89
CA ASP A 177 14.23 -3.53 -15.55
C ASP A 177 13.15 -3.48 -14.45
N CYS A 178 11.91 -3.75 -14.79
CA CYS A 178 10.80 -3.66 -13.86
C CYS A 178 9.67 -4.64 -14.21
N VAL A 179 8.82 -4.89 -13.25
CA VAL A 179 7.53 -5.54 -13.44
C VAL A 179 6.42 -4.55 -13.10
N MET A 180 5.40 -4.48 -13.93
CA MET A 180 4.24 -3.63 -13.71
C MET A 180 2.98 -4.45 -13.48
N PHE A 181 2.11 -3.94 -12.62
CA PHE A 181 0.78 -4.47 -12.35
C PHE A 181 -0.23 -3.34 -12.55
N SER A 182 -1.26 -3.55 -13.38
CA SER A 182 -2.32 -2.58 -13.62
C SER A 182 -3.68 -3.18 -13.32
N THR A 183 -4.55 -2.39 -12.68
CA THR A 183 -5.91 -2.84 -12.36
C THR A 183 -6.92 -2.17 -13.27
N ASP A 184 -7.73 -2.94 -13.98
CA ASP A 184 -8.81 -2.43 -14.84
C ASP A 184 -10.05 -2.03 -14.05
N TYR A 185 -10.18 -2.54 -12.83
CA TYR A 185 -11.26 -2.27 -11.90
C TYR A 185 -10.71 -1.67 -10.59
N PRO A 186 -11.52 -0.86 -9.91
CA PRO A 186 -11.08 -0.23 -8.67
C PRO A 186 -10.98 -1.23 -7.53
N LEU A 187 -9.90 -1.10 -6.74
CA LEU A 187 -9.61 -1.90 -5.55
C LEU A 187 -9.50 -1.02 -4.31
N TYR A 188 -9.66 -1.63 -3.13
CA TYR A 188 -9.46 -0.97 -1.84
C TYR A 188 -7.99 -0.70 -1.49
N GLY A 189 -7.08 -1.37 -2.17
CA GLY A 189 -5.64 -1.25 -1.94
C GLY A 189 -4.86 -2.39 -2.60
N LEU A 190 -3.54 -2.23 -2.61
CA LEU A 190 -2.60 -3.19 -3.18
C LEU A 190 -1.79 -3.90 -2.10
N SER A 191 -1.59 -5.19 -2.31
CA SER A 191 -0.54 -5.96 -1.63
C SER A 191 0.62 -6.20 -2.59
N LEU A 192 1.84 -6.28 -2.06
CA LEU A 192 3.04 -6.59 -2.82
C LEU A 192 3.77 -7.75 -2.15
N CYS A 193 4.04 -8.80 -2.91
CA CYS A 193 4.87 -9.90 -2.49
C CYS A 193 6.08 -10.00 -3.41
N ILE A 194 7.30 -10.03 -2.85
CA ILE A 194 8.55 -10.21 -3.60
C ILE A 194 9.34 -11.33 -2.95
N GLY A 195 9.81 -12.27 -3.75
CA GLY A 195 10.60 -13.38 -3.22
C GLY A 195 11.19 -14.26 -4.31
N ASN A 196 11.95 -15.23 -3.87
CA ASN A 196 12.48 -16.27 -4.76
C ASN A 196 11.45 -17.39 -4.87
N PHE A 197 10.60 -17.31 -5.91
CA PHE A 197 9.53 -18.29 -6.14
C PHE A 197 9.88 -19.30 -7.22
N GLU A 198 9.29 -20.46 -7.11
CA GLU A 198 9.09 -21.40 -8.20
C GLU A 198 7.66 -21.25 -8.69
N THR A 199 7.50 -20.91 -9.96
CA THR A 199 6.22 -20.57 -10.55
C THR A 199 5.73 -21.74 -11.41
N PHE A 200 4.49 -22.16 -11.17
CA PHE A 200 3.79 -23.18 -11.96
C PHE A 200 2.55 -22.55 -12.57
N THR A 201 2.36 -22.76 -13.87
CA THR A 201 1.17 -22.27 -14.58
C THR A 201 0.30 -23.43 -14.99
N ILE A 202 -0.99 -23.35 -14.71
CA ILE A 202 -2.01 -24.32 -15.09
C ILE A 202 -3.17 -23.60 -15.75
N LEU A 203 -3.63 -24.09 -16.89
CA LEU A 203 -4.85 -23.62 -17.54
C LEU A 203 -6.06 -24.40 -17.01
N ILE A 204 -7.00 -23.71 -16.37
CA ILE A 204 -8.24 -24.29 -15.86
C ILE A 204 -9.42 -23.52 -16.46
N ASP A 205 -10.28 -24.20 -17.22
CA ASP A 205 -11.46 -23.61 -17.86
C ASP A 205 -11.18 -22.30 -18.61
N SER A 206 -10.08 -22.29 -19.39
CA SER A 206 -9.60 -21.11 -20.12
C SER A 206 -9.09 -19.94 -19.27
N VAL A 207 -8.84 -20.18 -17.99
CA VAL A 207 -8.20 -19.24 -17.07
C VAL A 207 -6.78 -19.71 -16.77
N ASP A 208 -5.81 -18.83 -17.01
CA ASP A 208 -4.43 -19.07 -16.60
C ASP A 208 -4.30 -18.89 -15.07
N CYS A 209 -4.00 -19.98 -14.39
CA CYS A 209 -3.77 -20.01 -12.95
C CYS A 209 -2.28 -20.12 -12.69
N GLU A 210 -1.74 -19.18 -11.93
CA GLU A 210 -0.32 -19.15 -11.55
C GLU A 210 -0.17 -19.47 -10.06
N LEU A 211 0.67 -20.45 -9.75
CA LEU A 211 1.04 -20.83 -8.39
C LEU A 211 2.50 -20.48 -8.13
N ASN A 212 2.74 -19.55 -7.23
CA ASN A 212 4.08 -19.12 -6.83
C ASN A 212 4.45 -19.74 -5.47
N ILE A 213 5.40 -20.68 -5.47
CA ILE A 213 5.88 -21.37 -4.27
C ILE A 213 7.23 -20.79 -3.87
N TYR A 214 7.32 -20.26 -2.63
CA TYR A 214 8.57 -19.72 -2.11
C TYR A 214 9.63 -20.82 -1.97
N LYS A 215 10.77 -20.62 -2.62
CA LYS A 215 11.92 -21.51 -2.50
C LYS A 215 12.61 -21.25 -1.17
N ARG A 216 12.46 -22.14 -0.20
CA ARG A 216 13.34 -22.15 0.96
C ARG A 216 14.76 -22.45 0.47
N ASN A 217 15.73 -21.62 0.81
CA ASN A 217 17.11 -21.98 0.68
C ASN A 217 17.32 -23.29 1.43
N LYS A 218 17.56 -24.36 0.70
CA LYS A 218 18.10 -25.59 1.28
C LYS A 218 19.52 -25.26 1.69
N SER A 219 19.72 -24.87 2.95
CA SER A 219 21.03 -24.85 3.60
C SER A 219 21.53 -26.27 3.77
#